data_c2c27e8ed36745f3238165eed89263d5
#
_entry.id   c2c27e8ed36745f3238165eed89263d5
#
_cell.length_a   1.000
_cell.length_b   1.000
_cell.length_c   1.000
_cell.angle_alpha   90.00
_cell.angle_beta   90.00
_cell.angle_gamma   90.00
#
_symmetry.space_group_name_H-M   'P 1'
#
loop_
_entity.id
_entity.type
_entity.pdbx_description
1 polymer ?
#
loop_
_entity_poly.entity_id
_entity_poly.type
_entity_poly.pdbx_seq_one_letter_code
_entity_poly.pdbx_strand_id
1 'polypeptide(L)'
;MNRMIICHTEAMKKWPQRTAVCLGYFDGVHRGHLALLREAETIARQEHLTVAVHTFDVSPASVLRPDQPVDQLTSLSDKAAIFAANGCEILAVSIFDGRMRTMPGRAFFEEILLGRLNAGAVITGDDHRFGFRGDTGVEELRTMCRDAGVILSVVPRVKLPDGTVISSSAIRQAIRQGDFSRAQEMLGRPVRDLWKSQER
;
A
#
# COMPACT_ATOMS: atom_id res chain seq x y z
N MET A 1 21.48 6.81 -7.41
CA MET A 1 20.07 6.45 -7.10
C MET A 1 19.97 4.94 -7.19
N ASN A 2 19.67 4.26 -6.10
CA ASN A 2 19.41 2.82 -6.16
C ASN A 2 18.12 2.59 -6.97
N ARG A 3 18.17 1.64 -7.90
CA ARG A 3 17.02 1.28 -8.73
C ARG A 3 16.07 0.46 -7.87
N MET A 4 14.79 0.90 -7.72
CA MET A 4 13.76 0.12 -7.02
C MET A 4 13.61 -1.26 -7.67
N ILE A 5 13.50 -2.30 -6.83
CA ILE A 5 13.26 -3.67 -7.26
C ILE A 5 11.76 -3.94 -7.22
N ILE A 6 11.20 -4.45 -8.32
CA ILE A 6 9.82 -4.94 -8.37
C ILE A 6 9.88 -6.46 -8.36
N CYS A 7 9.17 -7.09 -7.44
CA CYS A 7 9.16 -8.54 -7.30
C CYS A 7 7.76 -9.07 -6.97
N HIS A 8 7.46 -10.29 -7.42
CA HIS A 8 6.24 -11.01 -7.07
C HIS A 8 6.49 -11.90 -5.85
N THR A 9 5.62 -11.79 -4.83
CA THR A 9 5.81 -12.51 -3.57
C THR A 9 5.79 -14.03 -3.74
N GLU A 10 5.05 -14.55 -4.73
CA GLU A 10 4.94 -15.97 -5.03
C GLU A 10 6.27 -16.55 -5.54
N ALA A 11 7.03 -15.75 -6.29
CA ALA A 11 8.29 -16.18 -6.92
C ALA A 11 9.53 -15.92 -6.05
N MET A 12 9.40 -15.12 -4.99
CA MET A 12 10.56 -14.72 -4.18
C MET A 12 10.84 -15.70 -3.04
N LYS A 13 12.13 -15.91 -2.77
CA LYS A 13 12.60 -16.42 -1.49
C LYS A 13 12.53 -15.31 -0.45
N LYS A 14 12.79 -15.64 0.82
CA LYS A 14 12.86 -14.63 1.88
C LYS A 14 13.88 -13.54 1.52
N TRP A 15 13.46 -12.27 1.63
CA TRP A 15 14.33 -11.13 1.38
C TRP A 15 15.50 -11.16 2.39
N PRO A 16 16.74 -10.96 1.94
CA PRO A 16 17.91 -11.16 2.82
C PRO A 16 18.01 -10.11 3.93
N GLN A 17 17.72 -8.84 3.63
CA GLN A 17 17.71 -7.75 4.62
C GLN A 17 16.34 -7.65 5.30
N ARG A 18 16.29 -7.15 6.53
CA ARG A 18 15.02 -6.79 7.17
C ARG A 18 14.40 -5.57 6.49
N THR A 19 13.07 -5.52 6.42
CA THR A 19 12.35 -4.48 5.70
C THR A 19 11.40 -3.69 6.59
N ALA A 20 11.17 -2.42 6.24
CA ALA A 20 10.07 -1.59 6.73
C ALA A 20 8.98 -1.62 5.65
N VAL A 21 7.89 -2.35 5.91
CA VAL A 21 6.87 -2.67 4.90
C VAL A 21 5.64 -1.80 5.07
N CYS A 22 5.32 -0.98 4.07
CA CYS A 22 4.02 -0.31 3.96
C CYS A 22 2.98 -1.28 3.40
N LEU A 23 1.82 -1.41 4.06
CA LEU A 23 0.73 -2.28 3.63
C LEU A 23 -0.41 -1.48 2.99
N GLY A 24 -0.85 -1.89 1.80
CA GLY A 24 -2.02 -1.31 1.15
C GLY A 24 -2.17 -1.70 -0.33
N TYR A 25 -3.32 -1.40 -0.91
CA TYR A 25 -3.52 -1.50 -2.36
C TYR A 25 -2.95 -0.26 -3.09
N PHE A 26 -2.91 0.89 -2.41
CA PHE A 26 -2.29 2.12 -2.88
C PHE A 26 -2.83 2.68 -4.19
N ASP A 27 -4.13 2.57 -4.42
CA ASP A 27 -4.72 3.15 -5.62
C ASP A 27 -4.67 4.69 -5.59
N GLY A 28 -4.15 5.27 -6.66
CA GLY A 28 -3.91 6.69 -6.77
C GLY A 28 -2.63 7.18 -6.11
N VAL A 29 -1.95 6.42 -5.27
CA VAL A 29 -0.77 6.81 -4.47
C VAL A 29 -0.88 8.27 -4.00
N HIS A 30 -1.93 8.57 -3.22
CA HIS A 30 -2.25 9.90 -2.73
C HIS A 30 -1.40 10.31 -1.51
N ARG A 31 -1.54 11.57 -1.04
CA ARG A 31 -0.77 12.11 0.09
C ARG A 31 -0.84 11.26 1.36
N GLY A 32 -1.98 10.60 1.62
CA GLY A 32 -2.09 9.64 2.72
C GLY A 32 -1.17 8.42 2.55
N HIS A 33 -1.09 7.86 1.35
CA HIS A 33 -0.17 6.77 1.03
C HIS A 33 1.30 7.19 1.14
N LEU A 34 1.63 8.40 0.68
CA LEU A 34 2.99 8.94 0.81
C LEU A 34 3.37 9.23 2.27
N ALA A 35 2.38 9.48 3.15
CA ALA A 35 2.65 9.60 4.58
C ALA A 35 3.12 8.27 5.19
N LEU A 36 2.52 7.12 4.78
CA LEU A 36 2.99 5.81 5.20
C LEU A 36 4.45 5.57 4.74
N LEU A 37 4.75 5.95 3.49
CA LEU A 37 6.11 5.75 2.95
C LEU A 37 7.15 6.60 3.71
N ARG A 38 6.84 7.85 4.04
CA ARG A 38 7.73 8.71 4.84
C ARG A 38 7.97 8.14 6.25
N GLU A 39 6.94 7.58 6.85
CA GLU A 39 7.07 6.90 8.14
C GLU A 39 7.97 5.66 8.02
N ALA A 40 7.79 4.88 6.95
CA ALA A 40 8.66 3.74 6.67
C ALA A 40 10.12 4.15 6.47
N GLU A 41 10.38 5.23 5.75
CA GLU A 41 11.73 5.79 5.58
C GLU A 41 12.36 6.24 6.91
N THR A 42 11.54 6.82 7.79
CA THR A 42 12.01 7.26 9.11
C THR A 42 12.45 6.08 9.97
N ILE A 43 11.58 5.06 10.06
CA ILE A 43 11.87 3.83 10.82
C ILE A 43 13.03 3.07 10.16
N ALA A 44 13.05 2.97 8.83
CA ALA A 44 14.10 2.27 8.10
C ALA A 44 15.49 2.86 8.38
N ARG A 45 15.61 4.19 8.45
CA ARG A 45 16.86 4.85 8.82
C ARG A 45 17.30 4.56 10.26
N GLN A 46 16.35 4.53 11.20
CA GLN A 46 16.65 4.28 12.62
C GLN A 46 17.03 2.83 12.88
N GLU A 47 16.38 1.89 12.22
CA GLU A 47 16.48 0.46 12.46
C GLU A 47 17.33 -0.29 11.40
N HIS A 48 17.97 0.46 10.48
CA HIS A 48 18.77 -0.11 9.38
C HIS A 48 17.99 -1.12 8.53
N LEU A 49 16.73 -0.76 8.16
CA LEU A 49 15.83 -1.58 7.34
C LEU A 49 15.81 -1.07 5.90
N THR A 50 15.39 -1.94 4.97
CA THR A 50 15.12 -1.58 3.57
C THR A 50 13.65 -1.15 3.43
N VAL A 51 13.37 -0.04 2.76
CA VAL A 51 12.00 0.44 2.57
C VAL A 51 11.28 -0.39 1.51
N ALA A 52 10.17 -1.01 1.91
CA ALA A 52 9.35 -1.85 1.06
C ALA A 52 7.89 -1.39 1.03
N VAL A 53 7.24 -1.56 -0.11
CA VAL A 53 5.79 -1.43 -0.26
C VAL A 53 5.24 -2.79 -0.69
N HIS A 54 4.22 -3.29 0.01
CA HIS A 54 3.44 -4.44 -0.43
C HIS A 54 2.12 -3.98 -1.03
N THR A 55 1.82 -4.46 -2.24
CA THR A 55 0.57 -4.19 -2.95
C THR A 55 0.08 -5.45 -3.69
N PHE A 56 -1.06 -5.33 -4.37
CA PHE A 56 -1.62 -6.39 -5.22
C PHE A 56 -1.55 -5.99 -6.70
N ASP A 57 -1.50 -7.00 -7.57
CA ASP A 57 -1.53 -6.85 -9.03
C ASP A 57 -2.85 -6.24 -9.52
N VAL A 58 -3.97 -6.65 -8.89
CA VAL A 58 -5.32 -6.15 -9.19
C VAL A 58 -5.99 -5.60 -7.94
N SER A 59 -7.04 -4.81 -8.13
CA SER A 59 -7.84 -4.28 -7.01
C SER A 59 -8.58 -5.41 -6.28
N PRO A 60 -8.30 -5.65 -4.98
CA PRO A 60 -9.09 -6.59 -4.20
C PRO A 60 -10.59 -6.27 -4.22
N ALA A 61 -10.95 -5.00 -4.19
CA ALA A 61 -12.35 -4.57 -4.23
C ALA A 61 -13.03 -4.95 -5.54
N SER A 62 -12.35 -4.81 -6.68
CA SER A 62 -12.90 -5.18 -8.00
C SER A 62 -13.06 -6.70 -8.15
N VAL A 63 -12.15 -7.49 -7.58
CA VAL A 63 -12.26 -8.97 -7.60
C VAL A 63 -13.37 -9.47 -6.66
N LEU A 64 -13.51 -8.84 -5.49
CA LEU A 64 -14.51 -9.23 -4.49
C LEU A 64 -15.95 -8.77 -4.85
N ARG A 65 -16.06 -7.72 -5.66
CA ARG A 65 -17.35 -7.13 -6.08
C ARG A 65 -17.34 -6.88 -7.59
N PRO A 66 -17.32 -7.92 -8.44
CA PRO A 66 -17.22 -7.77 -9.89
C PRO A 66 -18.40 -6.99 -10.51
N ASP A 67 -19.57 -7.02 -9.86
CA ASP A 67 -20.76 -6.28 -10.28
C ASP A 67 -20.69 -4.77 -9.95
N GLN A 68 -19.67 -4.34 -9.20
CA GLN A 68 -19.42 -2.94 -8.82
C GLN A 68 -17.99 -2.55 -9.18
N PRO A 69 -17.66 -2.43 -10.47
CA PRO A 69 -16.31 -2.11 -10.88
C PRO A 69 -15.89 -0.74 -10.30
N VAL A 70 -14.69 -0.70 -9.77
CA VAL A 70 -14.12 0.54 -9.23
C VAL A 70 -13.10 1.07 -10.23
N ASP A 71 -13.32 2.31 -10.72
CA ASP A 71 -12.36 2.98 -11.60
C ASP A 71 -11.00 3.05 -10.94
N GLN A 72 -10.01 2.39 -11.52
CA GLN A 72 -8.66 2.39 -11.01
C GLN A 72 -7.99 3.73 -11.29
N LEU A 73 -7.44 4.37 -10.25
CA LEU A 73 -6.76 5.66 -10.37
C LEU A 73 -5.34 5.53 -10.93
N THR A 74 -4.65 4.44 -10.66
CA THR A 74 -3.27 4.23 -11.10
C THR A 74 -3.03 2.79 -11.51
N SER A 75 -2.33 2.58 -12.62
CA SER A 75 -1.80 1.27 -13.00
C SER A 75 -0.69 0.82 -12.04
N LEU A 76 -0.29 -0.45 -12.13
CA LEU A 76 0.86 -0.95 -11.35
C LEU A 76 2.15 -0.24 -11.74
N SER A 77 2.34 0.06 -13.03
CA SER A 77 3.50 0.80 -13.54
C SER A 77 3.56 2.24 -13.00
N ASP A 78 2.40 2.93 -12.90
CA ASP A 78 2.34 4.27 -12.32
C ASP A 78 2.64 4.24 -10.82
N LYS A 79 2.07 3.27 -10.08
CA LYS A 79 2.40 3.07 -8.67
C LYS A 79 3.90 2.87 -8.49
N ALA A 80 4.52 2.02 -9.31
CA ALA A 80 5.94 1.74 -9.26
C ALA A 80 6.78 3.01 -9.50
N ALA A 81 6.44 3.80 -10.53
CA ALA A 81 7.14 5.05 -10.82
C ALA A 81 7.04 6.05 -9.67
N ILE A 82 5.84 6.20 -9.08
CA ILE A 82 5.62 7.15 -7.97
C ILE A 82 6.37 6.67 -6.71
N PHE A 83 6.31 5.39 -6.37
CA PHE A 83 7.02 4.85 -5.21
C PHE A 83 8.54 4.95 -5.36
N ALA A 84 9.07 4.65 -6.55
CA ALA A 84 10.51 4.81 -6.84
C ALA A 84 10.97 6.27 -6.67
N ALA A 85 10.16 7.23 -7.15
CA ALA A 85 10.46 8.66 -7.01
C ALA A 85 10.39 9.16 -5.56
N ASN A 86 9.76 8.40 -4.65
CA ASN A 86 9.59 8.73 -3.24
C ASN A 86 10.35 7.76 -2.30
N GLY A 87 11.47 7.19 -2.72
CA GLY A 87 12.40 6.48 -1.84
C GLY A 87 12.07 5.02 -1.54
N CYS A 88 11.04 4.43 -2.18
CA CYS A 88 10.79 2.99 -2.08
C CYS A 88 11.91 2.21 -2.78
N GLU A 89 12.45 1.21 -2.08
CA GLU A 89 13.52 0.34 -2.61
C GLU A 89 12.97 -0.99 -3.14
N ILE A 90 11.85 -1.46 -2.57
CA ILE A 90 11.20 -2.73 -2.96
C ILE A 90 9.71 -2.51 -3.15
N LEU A 91 9.20 -2.83 -4.34
CA LEU A 91 7.76 -2.98 -4.58
C LEU A 91 7.44 -4.47 -4.69
N ALA A 92 6.89 -5.02 -3.62
CA ALA A 92 6.44 -6.41 -3.55
C ALA A 92 4.98 -6.50 -3.97
N VAL A 93 4.72 -7.27 -4.99
CA VAL A 93 3.39 -7.45 -5.58
C VAL A 93 2.91 -8.86 -5.33
N SER A 94 1.76 -9.03 -4.67
CA SER A 94 1.09 -10.33 -4.56
C SER A 94 0.00 -10.46 -5.61
N ILE A 95 -0.14 -11.66 -6.19
CA ILE A 95 -1.27 -11.99 -7.06
C ILE A 95 -2.51 -12.17 -6.19
N PHE A 96 -3.57 -11.39 -6.47
CA PHE A 96 -4.83 -11.50 -5.73
C PHE A 96 -5.74 -12.58 -6.31
N ASP A 97 -5.28 -13.83 -6.22
CA ASP A 97 -5.95 -15.04 -6.68
C ASP A 97 -6.89 -15.66 -5.62
N GLY A 98 -7.40 -16.86 -5.91
CA GLY A 98 -8.27 -17.61 -4.99
C GLY A 98 -7.59 -17.95 -3.66
N ARG A 99 -6.28 -18.26 -3.66
CA ARG A 99 -5.49 -18.52 -2.45
C ARG A 99 -5.36 -17.26 -1.61
N MET A 100 -4.93 -16.15 -2.20
CA MET A 100 -4.75 -14.89 -1.51
C MET A 100 -6.08 -14.38 -0.94
N ARG A 101 -7.18 -14.51 -1.70
CA ARG A 101 -8.52 -14.10 -1.26
C ARG A 101 -9.03 -14.85 -0.02
N THR A 102 -8.62 -16.11 0.16
CA THR A 102 -9.05 -16.96 1.29
C THR A 102 -7.98 -17.06 2.40
N MET A 103 -6.84 -16.41 2.24
CA MET A 103 -5.74 -16.46 3.20
C MET A 103 -6.13 -15.71 4.49
N PRO A 104 -6.10 -16.38 5.67
CA PRO A 104 -6.29 -15.71 6.95
C PRO A 104 -5.20 -14.64 7.19
N GLY A 105 -5.53 -13.58 7.92
CA GLY A 105 -4.57 -12.52 8.16
C GLY A 105 -3.32 -12.99 8.91
N ARG A 106 -3.44 -13.94 9.84
CA ARG A 106 -2.27 -14.56 10.50
C ARG A 106 -1.36 -15.25 9.47
N ALA A 107 -1.91 -16.02 8.53
CA ALA A 107 -1.12 -16.68 7.49
C ALA A 107 -0.44 -15.66 6.57
N PHE A 108 -1.13 -14.57 6.21
CA PHE A 108 -0.53 -13.46 5.45
C PHE A 108 0.64 -12.83 6.22
N PHE A 109 0.47 -12.58 7.52
CA PHE A 109 1.53 -12.04 8.36
C PHE A 109 2.74 -12.98 8.40
N GLU A 110 2.53 -14.26 8.65
CA GLU A 110 3.60 -15.25 8.80
C GLU A 110 4.29 -15.58 7.47
N GLU A 111 3.50 -15.85 6.41
CA GLU A 111 4.06 -16.28 5.12
C GLU A 111 4.60 -15.10 4.29
N ILE A 112 3.85 -14.00 4.20
CA ILE A 112 4.21 -12.89 3.31
C ILE A 112 5.09 -11.88 4.04
N LEU A 113 4.66 -11.36 5.20
CA LEU A 113 5.42 -10.31 5.86
C LEU A 113 6.71 -10.84 6.49
N LEU A 114 6.65 -11.92 7.26
CA LEU A 114 7.83 -12.49 7.89
C LEU A 114 8.61 -13.41 6.94
N GLY A 115 7.88 -14.27 6.22
CA GLY A 115 8.47 -15.34 5.42
C GLY A 115 9.06 -14.87 4.10
N ARG A 116 8.44 -13.90 3.41
CA ARG A 116 8.90 -13.38 2.12
C ARG A 116 9.60 -12.04 2.28
N LEU A 117 8.95 -11.08 2.93
CA LEU A 117 9.46 -9.71 3.03
C LEU A 117 10.46 -9.51 4.16
N ASN A 118 10.63 -10.47 5.08
CA ASN A 118 11.53 -10.36 6.23
C ASN A 118 11.25 -9.08 7.03
N ALA A 119 9.96 -8.81 7.31
CA ALA A 119 9.53 -7.57 7.93
C ALA A 119 10.17 -7.36 9.31
N GLY A 120 10.85 -6.23 9.46
CA GLY A 120 11.35 -5.71 10.74
C GLY A 120 10.44 -4.63 11.29
N ALA A 121 9.72 -3.95 10.40
CA ALA A 121 8.67 -3.01 10.72
C ALA A 121 7.51 -3.15 9.73
N VAL A 122 6.30 -2.91 10.21
CA VAL A 122 5.06 -2.84 9.42
C VAL A 122 4.44 -1.46 9.62
N ILE A 123 4.13 -0.79 8.52
CA ILE A 123 3.53 0.54 8.50
C ILE A 123 2.18 0.47 7.80
N THR A 124 1.13 0.96 8.46
CA THR A 124 -0.24 0.88 7.94
C THR A 124 -1.09 2.08 8.36
N GLY A 125 -2.24 2.27 7.70
CA GLY A 125 -3.24 3.24 8.13
C GLY A 125 -4.06 2.75 9.33
N ASP A 126 -4.72 3.69 10.00
CA ASP A 126 -5.55 3.43 11.20
C ASP A 126 -6.83 2.63 10.91
N ASP A 127 -7.25 2.57 9.65
CA ASP A 127 -8.44 1.83 9.20
C ASP A 127 -8.11 0.55 8.39
N HIS A 128 -6.84 0.18 8.36
CA HIS A 128 -6.39 -0.95 7.53
C HIS A 128 -6.93 -2.29 8.04
N ARG A 129 -7.43 -3.08 7.12
CA ARG A 129 -7.83 -4.48 7.36
C ARG A 129 -7.33 -5.37 6.24
N PHE A 130 -6.92 -6.57 6.58
CA PHE A 130 -6.45 -7.59 5.64
C PHE A 130 -6.85 -9.00 6.08
N GLY A 131 -6.45 -10.01 5.30
CA GLY A 131 -6.85 -11.39 5.54
C GLY A 131 -8.24 -11.71 4.99
N PHE A 132 -8.68 -12.94 5.18
CA PHE A 132 -9.95 -13.42 4.66
C PHE A 132 -11.12 -12.60 5.23
N ARG A 133 -11.89 -11.95 4.36
CA ARG A 133 -12.99 -11.04 4.72
C ARG A 133 -12.56 -9.89 5.66
N GLY A 134 -11.29 -9.51 5.66
CA GLY A 134 -10.77 -8.49 6.57
C GLY A 134 -10.77 -8.94 8.03
N ASP A 135 -10.46 -10.19 8.29
CA ASP A 135 -10.45 -10.80 9.63
C ASP A 135 -9.41 -10.16 10.57
N THR A 136 -8.40 -9.50 10.02
CA THR A 136 -7.32 -8.89 10.78
C THR A 136 -7.34 -7.37 10.62
N GLY A 137 -7.53 -6.68 11.72
CA GLY A 137 -7.40 -5.22 11.83
C GLY A 137 -6.12 -4.81 12.53
N VAL A 138 -6.03 -3.52 12.91
CA VAL A 138 -4.83 -2.93 13.51
C VAL A 138 -4.50 -3.56 14.87
N GLU A 139 -5.48 -3.90 15.69
CA GLU A 139 -5.24 -4.44 17.03
C GLU A 139 -4.73 -5.89 16.99
N GLU A 140 -5.29 -6.72 16.10
CA GLU A 140 -4.79 -8.06 15.86
C GLU A 140 -3.36 -8.01 15.29
N LEU A 141 -3.11 -7.09 14.34
CA LEU A 141 -1.77 -6.86 13.79
C LEU A 141 -0.78 -6.40 14.87
N ARG A 142 -1.20 -5.54 15.79
CA ARG A 142 -0.38 -5.07 16.92
C ARG A 142 0.08 -6.23 17.79
N THR A 143 -0.83 -7.15 18.08
CA THR A 143 -0.52 -8.35 18.86
C THR A 143 0.49 -9.23 18.12
N MET A 144 0.25 -9.52 16.84
CA MET A 144 1.16 -10.34 16.04
C MET A 144 2.56 -9.71 15.91
N CYS A 145 2.64 -8.39 15.66
CA CYS A 145 3.90 -7.68 15.56
C CYS A 145 4.68 -7.73 16.88
N ARG A 146 4.01 -7.45 18.02
CA ARG A 146 4.64 -7.56 19.35
C ARG A 146 5.21 -8.95 19.62
N ASP A 147 4.42 -9.98 19.34
CA ASP A 147 4.81 -11.37 19.62
C ASP A 147 5.96 -11.85 18.70
N ALA A 148 6.11 -11.25 17.52
CA ALA A 148 7.18 -11.53 16.56
C ALA A 148 8.40 -10.59 16.68
N GLY A 149 8.41 -9.62 17.59
CA GLY A 149 9.48 -8.63 17.68
C GLY A 149 9.57 -7.71 16.46
N VAL A 150 8.41 -7.39 15.83
CA VAL A 150 8.28 -6.50 14.68
C VAL A 150 7.72 -5.16 15.14
N ILE A 151 8.28 -4.05 14.66
CA ILE A 151 7.78 -2.71 14.95
C ILE A 151 6.48 -2.51 14.18
N LEU A 152 5.43 -2.02 14.84
CA LEU A 152 4.21 -1.56 14.17
C LEU A 152 4.08 -0.04 14.30
N SER A 153 4.00 0.65 13.16
CA SER A 153 3.60 2.06 13.10
C SER A 153 2.25 2.20 12.42
N VAL A 154 1.32 2.88 13.10
CA VAL A 154 -0.02 3.15 12.61
C VAL A 154 -0.14 4.64 12.31
N VAL A 155 -0.21 4.97 11.03
CA VAL A 155 -0.26 6.35 10.56
C VAL A 155 -1.73 6.82 10.51
N PRO A 156 -2.08 7.93 11.17
CA PRO A 156 -3.43 8.47 11.13
C PRO A 156 -3.76 8.97 9.72
N ARG A 157 -5.05 8.96 9.38
CA ARG A 157 -5.53 9.45 8.09
C ARG A 157 -5.19 10.92 7.88
N VAL A 158 -4.56 11.22 6.74
CA VAL A 158 -4.25 12.60 6.33
C VAL A 158 -5.52 13.30 5.87
N LYS A 159 -5.67 14.56 6.28
CA LYS A 159 -6.82 15.40 5.94
C LYS A 159 -6.38 16.65 5.17
N LEU A 160 -7.28 17.19 4.38
CA LEU A 160 -7.19 18.53 3.83
C LEU A 160 -7.45 19.59 4.93
N PRO A 161 -7.11 20.86 4.69
CA PRO A 161 -7.36 21.93 5.66
C PRO A 161 -8.82 22.08 6.11
N ASP A 162 -9.78 21.70 5.27
CA ASP A 162 -11.21 21.70 5.57
C ASP A 162 -11.69 20.47 6.36
N GLY A 163 -10.77 19.59 6.78
CA GLY A 163 -11.08 18.38 7.53
C GLY A 163 -11.42 17.16 6.68
N THR A 164 -11.52 17.28 5.35
CA THR A 164 -11.81 16.14 4.45
C THR A 164 -10.70 15.12 4.49
N VAL A 165 -11.05 13.86 4.78
CA VAL A 165 -10.11 12.74 4.75
C VAL A 165 -9.67 12.45 3.31
N ILE A 166 -8.36 12.41 3.08
CA ILE A 166 -7.76 12.03 1.80
C ILE A 166 -7.88 10.52 1.62
N SER A 167 -8.59 10.10 0.57
CA SER A 167 -8.76 8.69 0.22
C SER A 167 -8.98 8.51 -1.28
N SER A 168 -8.73 7.29 -1.80
CA SER A 168 -8.99 6.96 -3.21
C SER A 168 -10.46 7.19 -3.58
N SER A 169 -11.39 6.91 -2.66
CA SER A 169 -12.82 7.14 -2.88
C SER A 169 -13.16 8.63 -3.01
N ALA A 170 -12.59 9.48 -2.13
CA ALA A 170 -12.79 10.93 -2.21
C ALA A 170 -12.20 11.52 -3.50
N ILE A 171 -11.04 11.02 -3.92
CA ILE A 171 -10.41 11.43 -5.19
C ILE A 171 -11.29 11.06 -6.38
N ARG A 172 -11.82 9.82 -6.44
CA ARG A 172 -12.74 9.41 -7.51
C ARG A 172 -14.01 10.27 -7.53
N GLN A 173 -14.54 10.59 -6.36
CA GLN A 173 -15.71 11.47 -6.25
C GLN A 173 -15.42 12.86 -6.81
N ALA A 174 -14.30 13.49 -6.42
CA ALA A 174 -13.90 14.79 -6.94
C ALA A 174 -13.74 14.77 -8.48
N ILE A 175 -13.11 13.74 -9.03
CA ILE A 175 -12.93 13.55 -10.47
C ILE A 175 -14.29 13.43 -11.18
N ARG A 176 -15.21 12.61 -10.66
CA ARG A 176 -16.57 12.46 -11.24
C ARG A 176 -17.40 13.75 -11.20
N GLN A 177 -17.12 14.61 -10.24
CA GLN A 177 -17.76 15.93 -10.13
C GLN A 177 -17.07 17.02 -10.96
N GLY A 178 -15.99 16.70 -11.68
CA GLY A 178 -15.17 17.65 -12.42
C GLY A 178 -14.28 18.54 -11.54
N ASP A 179 -14.21 18.29 -10.24
CA ASP A 179 -13.36 19.04 -9.31
C ASP A 179 -11.91 18.48 -9.32
N PHE A 180 -11.24 18.73 -10.43
CA PHE A 180 -9.86 18.29 -10.64
C PHE A 180 -8.87 18.99 -9.71
N SER A 181 -9.18 20.22 -9.28
CA SER A 181 -8.35 20.97 -8.32
C SER A 181 -8.28 20.23 -6.99
N ARG A 182 -9.44 19.83 -6.47
CA ARG A 182 -9.53 19.08 -5.23
C ARG A 182 -8.89 17.69 -5.33
N ALA A 183 -9.08 17.02 -6.47
CA ALA A 183 -8.41 15.75 -6.72
C ALA A 183 -6.88 15.89 -6.71
N GLN A 184 -6.34 16.93 -7.35
CA GLN A 184 -4.90 17.23 -7.35
C GLN A 184 -4.37 17.55 -5.95
N GLU A 185 -5.11 18.31 -5.14
CA GLU A 185 -4.74 18.61 -3.76
C GLU A 185 -4.61 17.33 -2.93
N MET A 186 -5.55 16.39 -3.05
CA MET A 186 -5.51 15.09 -2.37
C MET A 186 -4.38 14.20 -2.89
N LEU A 187 -4.13 14.20 -4.20
CA LEU A 187 -3.05 13.42 -4.82
C LEU A 187 -1.66 13.99 -4.49
N GLY A 188 -1.54 15.31 -4.36
CA GLY A 188 -0.25 16.01 -4.29
C GLY A 188 0.50 16.08 -5.62
N ARG A 189 -0.20 15.83 -6.76
CA ARG A 189 0.32 15.89 -8.13
C ARG A 189 -0.83 16.10 -9.13
N PRO A 190 -0.52 16.50 -10.41
CA PRO A 190 -1.54 16.72 -11.43
C PRO A 190 -2.39 15.48 -11.73
N VAL A 191 -3.71 15.66 -11.89
CA VAL A 191 -4.67 14.60 -12.24
C VAL A 191 -4.36 13.96 -13.59
N ARG A 192 -3.86 14.74 -14.56
CA ARG A 192 -3.45 14.25 -15.90
C ARG A 192 -2.44 13.09 -15.84
N ASP A 193 -1.70 12.96 -14.72
CA ASP A 193 -0.75 11.88 -14.53
C ASP A 193 -1.43 10.55 -14.18
N LEU A 194 -2.76 10.55 -13.91
CA LEU A 194 -3.54 9.33 -13.66
C LEU A 194 -3.96 8.63 -14.97
N TRP A 195 -3.98 9.32 -16.11
CA TRP A 195 -4.51 8.78 -17.39
C TRP A 195 -3.45 8.55 -18.46
N LYS A 196 -2.20 8.89 -18.24
CA LYS A 196 -1.13 8.67 -19.23
C LYS A 196 -0.92 7.20 -19.63
N SER A 197 -1.40 6.26 -18.82
CA SER A 197 -1.25 4.83 -19.06
C SER A 197 -2.46 4.17 -19.72
N GLN A 198 -3.60 4.87 -19.90
CA GLN A 198 -4.80 4.31 -20.56
C GLN A 198 -4.83 4.55 -22.08
N GLU A 199 -3.90 5.36 -22.60
CA GLU A 199 -3.78 5.68 -24.03
C GLU A 199 -2.72 4.84 -24.78
N ARG A 200 -2.26 3.72 -24.20
CA ARG A 200 -1.28 2.83 -24.86
C ARG A 200 -1.83 1.43 -25.04
#